data_a02737d8d2487a9b8cb67ee24f1b357b
#
_entry.id   a02737d8d2487a9b8cb67ee24f1b357b
#
_cell.length_a   1.000
_cell.length_b   1.000
_cell.length_c   1.000
_cell.angle_alpha   90.00
_cell.angle_beta   90.00
_cell.angle_gamma   90.00
#
_symmetry.space_group_name_H-M   'P 1'
#
loop_
_entity.id
_entity.type
_entity.pdbx_description
1 polymer ?
#
loop_
_entity_poly.entity_id
_entity_poly.type
_entity_poly.pdbx_seq_one_letter_code
_entity_poly.pdbx_strand_id
1 'polypeptide(L)'
;KDYFVGNTPHGGYLTAVMQKALSLSMPHPHVINSNTLYLDRTEPKEISIHVDKIRESRGSSVGRVSLIQDEKLRCMMTGICSDFNYMNGVNDLETLPPKIFNEKRDSFISLNFDNKQEGFTPSFIKQTKCDIAKQHAWWLKNENDLGDEARCAGFISMGEEIPDQFVLSFYSDFFPPVVMNKYGPLGWVPTLSLTTNIRQVPTCLLYTSDAAD
;
A
#
# COMPACT_ATOMS: atom_id res chain seq x y z
N LYS A 1 -12.82 8.72 7.72
CA LYS A 1 -12.06 8.12 8.87
C LYS A 1 -11.84 6.62 8.73
N ASP A 2 -12.19 6.04 7.57
CA ASP A 2 -12.18 4.59 7.35
C ASP A 2 -10.78 4.04 6.98
N TYR A 3 -9.88 4.91 6.56
CA TYR A 3 -8.52 4.56 6.13
C TYR A 3 -7.44 5.24 6.99
N PHE A 4 -7.47 4.94 8.30
CA PHE A 4 -6.63 5.63 9.29
C PHE A 4 -5.80 4.64 10.12
N VAL A 5 -4.62 5.11 10.52
CA VAL A 5 -3.78 4.53 11.55
C VAL A 5 -3.80 5.53 12.72
N GLY A 6 -4.62 5.26 13.74
CA GLY A 6 -4.93 6.24 14.79
C GLY A 6 -5.62 7.47 14.22
N ASN A 7 -5.00 8.61 14.36
CA ASN A 7 -5.50 9.90 13.87
C ASN A 7 -4.82 10.36 12.56
N THR A 8 -4.06 9.48 11.91
CA THR A 8 -3.34 9.81 10.68
C THR A 8 -3.89 8.98 9.53
N PRO A 9 -4.21 9.56 8.37
CA PRO A 9 -4.52 8.81 7.18
C PRO A 9 -3.38 7.85 6.81
N HIS A 10 -3.74 6.64 6.38
CA HIS A 10 -2.80 5.61 5.96
C HIS A 10 -1.98 6.08 4.75
N GLY A 11 -0.65 5.82 4.74
CA GLY A 11 0.24 6.31 3.70
C GLY A 11 -0.09 5.79 2.30
N GLY A 12 -0.29 4.49 2.17
CA GLY A 12 -0.69 3.87 0.91
C GLY A 12 -2.04 4.38 0.38
N TYR A 13 -2.99 4.72 1.27
CA TYR A 13 -4.23 5.38 0.89
C TYR A 13 -3.98 6.79 0.32
N LEU A 14 -3.11 7.58 0.95
CA LEU A 14 -2.74 8.91 0.41
C LEU A 14 -2.08 8.79 -0.96
N THR A 15 -1.17 7.82 -1.13
CA THR A 15 -0.56 7.53 -2.45
C THR A 15 -1.61 7.15 -3.48
N ALA A 16 -2.57 6.28 -3.16
CA ALA A 16 -3.67 5.91 -4.05
C ALA A 16 -4.51 7.11 -4.51
N VAL A 17 -4.83 8.01 -3.58
CA VAL A 17 -5.56 9.27 -3.87
C VAL A 17 -4.73 10.18 -4.79
N MET A 18 -3.44 10.33 -4.54
CA MET A 18 -2.55 11.15 -5.38
C MET A 18 -2.36 10.54 -6.78
N GLN A 19 -2.24 9.21 -6.88
CA GLN A 19 -2.21 8.51 -8.18
C GLN A 19 -3.52 8.69 -8.95
N LYS A 20 -4.66 8.64 -8.28
CA LYS A 20 -5.96 8.90 -8.91
C LYS A 20 -6.03 10.32 -9.47
N ALA A 21 -5.60 11.31 -8.71
CA ALA A 21 -5.54 12.70 -9.16
C ALA A 21 -4.61 12.87 -10.37
N LEU A 22 -3.45 12.22 -10.36
CA LEU A 22 -2.52 12.21 -11.49
C LEU A 22 -3.16 11.60 -12.73
N SER A 23 -3.74 10.39 -12.61
CA SER A 23 -4.42 9.70 -13.71
C SER A 23 -5.52 10.52 -14.36
N LEU A 24 -6.35 11.20 -13.54
CA LEU A 24 -7.42 12.07 -14.04
C LEU A 24 -6.92 13.35 -14.74
N SER A 25 -5.69 13.76 -14.44
CA SER A 25 -5.09 14.99 -14.99
C SER A 25 -4.23 14.74 -16.24
N MET A 26 -3.90 13.48 -16.54
CA MET A 26 -3.02 13.10 -17.65
C MET A 26 -3.80 12.50 -18.82
N PRO A 27 -3.27 12.56 -20.06
CA PRO A 27 -3.90 11.93 -21.22
C PRO A 27 -3.80 10.40 -21.18
N HIS A 28 -2.88 9.85 -20.37
CA HIS A 28 -2.66 8.41 -20.21
C HIS A 28 -3.32 7.93 -18.93
N PRO A 29 -4.19 6.90 -19.00
CA PRO A 29 -5.09 6.55 -17.88
C PRO A 29 -4.44 5.75 -16.76
N HIS A 30 -3.29 5.11 -17.00
CA HIS A 30 -2.71 4.17 -16.05
C HIS A 30 -1.41 4.72 -15.46
N VAL A 31 -1.33 4.81 -14.13
CA VAL A 31 -0.09 5.12 -13.42
C VAL A 31 0.77 3.87 -13.38
N ILE A 32 1.86 3.86 -14.12
CA ILE A 32 2.77 2.70 -14.24
C ILE A 32 3.93 2.75 -13.25
N ASN A 33 4.26 3.93 -12.76
CA ASN A 33 5.28 4.14 -11.73
C ASN A 33 4.91 5.36 -10.92
N SER A 34 5.12 5.31 -9.62
CA SER A 34 5.12 6.50 -8.77
C SER A 34 6.10 6.37 -7.62
N ASN A 35 6.60 7.53 -7.17
CA ASN A 35 7.37 7.66 -5.94
C ASN A 35 6.75 8.75 -5.09
N THR A 36 6.28 8.38 -3.91
CA THR A 36 5.66 9.28 -2.93
C THR A 36 6.63 9.53 -1.77
N LEU A 37 6.82 10.78 -1.40
CA LEU A 37 7.53 11.22 -0.20
C LEU A 37 6.51 11.75 0.80
N TYR A 38 6.55 11.23 2.03
CA TYR A 38 5.74 11.69 3.14
C TYR A 38 6.57 12.67 3.97
N LEU A 39 6.27 13.97 3.83
CA LEU A 39 7.11 15.06 4.36
C LEU A 39 6.67 15.50 5.75
N ASP A 40 5.37 15.41 6.02
CA ASP A 40 4.80 15.77 7.30
C ASP A 40 3.48 15.01 7.52
N ARG A 41 3.05 14.93 8.77
CA ARG A 41 1.83 14.23 9.17
C ARG A 41 0.60 14.93 8.59
N THR A 42 -0.29 14.15 7.98
CA THR A 42 -1.64 14.59 7.61
C THR A 42 -2.63 14.32 8.74
N GLU A 43 -3.70 15.09 8.77
CA GLU A 43 -4.78 15.00 9.76
C GLU A 43 -6.12 14.71 9.05
N PRO A 44 -7.17 14.30 9.81
CA PRO A 44 -8.51 14.06 9.26
C PRO A 44 -9.25 15.37 8.94
N LYS A 45 -8.70 16.14 8.04
CA LYS A 45 -9.19 17.45 7.57
C LYS A 45 -9.23 17.48 6.06
N GLU A 46 -9.75 18.57 5.52
CA GLU A 46 -9.70 18.87 4.10
C GLU A 46 -8.25 18.96 3.59
N ILE A 47 -8.02 18.50 2.38
CA ILE A 47 -6.75 18.56 1.67
C ILE A 47 -6.93 19.16 0.30
N SER A 48 -5.90 19.82 -0.22
CA SER A 48 -5.80 20.25 -1.60
C SER A 48 -4.78 19.41 -2.33
N ILE A 49 -5.12 18.98 -3.54
CA ILE A 49 -4.21 18.21 -4.40
C ILE A 49 -3.95 19.02 -5.66
N HIS A 50 -2.67 19.32 -5.90
CA HIS A 50 -2.21 20.03 -7.08
C HIS A 50 -1.42 19.08 -7.96
N VAL A 51 -1.72 19.09 -9.28
CA VAL A 51 -1.04 18.25 -10.26
C VAL A 51 -0.34 19.13 -11.28
N ASP A 52 0.98 19.01 -11.35
CA ASP A 52 1.82 19.67 -12.36
C ASP A 52 2.17 18.66 -13.46
N LYS A 53 1.78 18.97 -14.69
CA LYS A 53 2.21 18.21 -15.88
C LYS A 53 3.63 18.61 -16.23
N ILE A 54 4.56 17.66 -16.13
CA ILE A 54 5.98 17.91 -16.42
C ILE A 54 6.30 17.61 -17.88
N ARG A 55 5.79 16.48 -18.37
CA ARG A 55 6.07 16.03 -19.75
C ARG A 55 4.88 15.25 -20.29
N GLU A 56 4.63 15.43 -21.57
CA GLU A 56 3.66 14.64 -22.33
C GLU A 56 4.31 14.17 -23.64
N SER A 57 4.12 12.90 -23.98
CA SER A 57 4.56 12.28 -25.21
C SER A 57 3.50 11.30 -25.71
N ARG A 58 3.73 10.70 -26.90
CA ARG A 58 2.76 9.76 -27.48
C ARG A 58 2.48 8.53 -26.60
N GLY A 59 3.47 8.02 -25.88
CA GLY A 59 3.36 6.75 -25.13
C GLY A 59 3.34 6.93 -23.61
N SER A 60 3.65 8.11 -23.09
CA SER A 60 3.69 8.35 -21.64
C SER A 60 3.59 9.82 -21.30
N SER A 61 3.12 10.09 -20.10
CA SER A 61 3.16 11.41 -19.47
C SER A 61 3.79 11.31 -18.08
N VAL A 62 4.41 12.41 -17.64
CA VAL A 62 5.07 12.53 -16.35
C VAL A 62 4.49 13.72 -15.62
N GLY A 63 4.15 13.53 -14.36
CA GLY A 63 3.63 14.60 -13.52
C GLY A 63 4.15 14.56 -12.10
N ARG A 64 3.95 15.67 -11.42
CA ARG A 64 4.16 15.82 -9.99
C ARG A 64 2.83 16.12 -9.32
N VAL A 65 2.61 15.51 -8.18
CA VAL A 65 1.42 15.74 -7.35
C VAL A 65 1.88 16.26 -5.99
N SER A 66 1.25 17.33 -5.54
CA SER A 66 1.47 17.94 -4.22
C SER A 66 0.19 17.84 -3.42
N LEU A 67 0.25 17.21 -2.25
CA LEU A 67 -0.84 17.16 -1.28
C LEU A 67 -0.56 18.20 -0.20
N ILE A 68 -1.44 19.17 -0.09
CA ILE A 68 -1.33 20.34 0.79
C ILE A 68 -2.46 20.30 1.81
N GLN A 69 -2.12 20.55 3.07
CA GLN A 69 -3.06 20.71 4.16
C GLN A 69 -2.60 21.83 5.09
N ASP A 70 -3.51 22.72 5.48
CA ASP A 70 -3.20 23.89 6.31
C ASP A 70 -2.01 24.70 5.73
N GLU A 71 -2.03 24.96 4.40
CA GLU A 71 -1.02 25.67 3.62
C GLU A 71 0.39 25.03 3.63
N LYS A 72 0.52 23.81 4.14
CA LYS A 72 1.78 23.06 4.19
C LYS A 72 1.77 21.87 3.23
N LEU A 73 2.88 21.68 2.55
CA LEU A 73 3.13 20.48 1.76
C LEU A 73 3.33 19.28 2.69
N ARG A 74 2.40 18.33 2.64
CA ARG A 74 2.41 17.12 3.48
C ARG A 74 3.00 15.93 2.77
N CYS A 75 2.61 15.74 1.50
CA CYS A 75 3.14 14.68 0.65
C CYS A 75 3.46 15.23 -0.74
N MET A 76 4.48 14.66 -1.37
CA MET A 76 4.84 14.93 -2.74
C MET A 76 5.02 13.62 -3.48
N MET A 77 4.48 13.53 -4.70
CA MET A 77 4.61 12.35 -5.55
C MET A 77 5.07 12.76 -6.94
N THR A 78 6.01 12.04 -7.51
CA THR A 78 6.25 12.02 -8.94
C THR A 78 5.67 10.75 -9.53
N GLY A 79 5.11 10.82 -10.73
CA GLY A 79 4.52 9.64 -11.36
C GLY A 79 4.60 9.66 -12.88
N ILE A 80 4.62 8.46 -13.45
CA ILE A 80 4.61 8.20 -14.88
C ILE A 80 3.30 7.51 -15.21
N CYS A 81 2.56 8.09 -16.17
CA CYS A 81 1.36 7.49 -16.73
C CYS A 81 1.62 6.94 -18.13
N SER A 82 0.95 5.84 -18.46
CA SER A 82 0.92 5.23 -19.78
C SER A 82 -0.46 4.58 -20.02
N ASP A 83 -0.61 3.83 -21.09
CA ASP A 83 -1.81 3.05 -21.34
C ASP A 83 -1.45 1.57 -21.54
N PHE A 84 -1.88 0.71 -20.61
CA PHE A 84 -1.63 -0.74 -20.66
C PHE A 84 -2.19 -1.41 -21.91
N ASN A 85 -3.23 -0.84 -22.53
CA ASN A 85 -3.81 -1.38 -23.77
C ASN A 85 -2.85 -1.25 -24.96
N TYR A 86 -1.88 -0.35 -24.90
CA TYR A 86 -0.90 -0.08 -25.97
C TYR A 86 0.54 -0.47 -25.60
N MET A 87 0.74 -1.02 -24.41
CA MET A 87 2.06 -1.50 -23.97
C MET A 87 2.34 -2.90 -24.52
N ASN A 88 3.10 -2.97 -25.62
CA ASN A 88 3.48 -4.21 -26.32
C ASN A 88 4.92 -4.59 -26.00
N GLY A 89 5.26 -4.75 -24.73
CA GLY A 89 6.59 -5.18 -24.28
C GLY A 89 6.64 -6.67 -23.94
N VAL A 90 7.84 -7.18 -23.68
CA VAL A 90 8.02 -8.50 -23.10
C VAL A 90 7.36 -8.49 -21.72
N ASN A 91 6.45 -9.46 -21.51
CA ASN A 91 5.83 -9.70 -20.22
C ASN A 91 6.36 -11.03 -19.68
N ASP A 92 7.44 -10.94 -18.91
CA ASP A 92 8.09 -12.08 -18.30
C ASP A 92 8.15 -11.88 -16.78
N LEU A 93 7.89 -12.94 -16.04
CA LEU A 93 7.93 -12.98 -14.58
C LEU A 93 9.00 -13.97 -14.13
N GLU A 94 10.20 -13.48 -13.90
CA GLU A 94 11.32 -14.31 -13.43
C GLU A 94 11.19 -14.69 -11.94
N THR A 95 10.46 -13.88 -11.17
CA THR A 95 10.28 -14.11 -9.73
C THR A 95 9.12 -15.05 -9.48
N LEU A 96 9.38 -16.15 -8.81
CA LEU A 96 8.33 -17.08 -8.39
C LEU A 96 7.38 -16.42 -7.38
N PRO A 97 6.10 -16.81 -7.38
CA PRO A 97 5.16 -16.38 -6.36
C PRO A 97 5.68 -16.69 -4.95
N PRO A 98 5.37 -15.87 -3.96
CA PRO A 98 5.77 -16.14 -2.57
C PRO A 98 5.36 -17.56 -2.15
N LYS A 99 6.24 -18.28 -1.45
CA LYS A 99 6.00 -19.67 -0.98
C LYS A 99 4.72 -19.81 -0.14
N ILE A 100 4.26 -18.72 0.45
CA ILE A 100 3.03 -18.64 1.24
C ILE A 100 1.77 -19.12 0.49
N PHE A 101 1.76 -19.11 -0.85
CA PHE A 101 0.67 -19.68 -1.64
C PHE A 101 0.45 -21.18 -1.40
N ASN A 102 1.49 -21.89 -1.00
CA ASN A 102 1.47 -23.34 -0.80
C ASN A 102 1.19 -23.71 0.66
N GLU A 103 1.03 -22.73 1.56
CA GLU A 103 0.76 -23.00 2.97
C GLU A 103 -0.72 -23.31 3.20
N LYS A 104 -0.98 -24.14 4.23
CA LYS A 104 -2.36 -24.48 4.60
C LYS A 104 -3.07 -23.27 5.22
N ARG A 105 -4.38 -23.16 5.02
CA ARG A 105 -5.21 -22.10 5.59
C ARG A 105 -5.02 -21.95 7.11
N ASP A 106 -4.82 -23.05 7.83
CA ASP A 106 -4.60 -23.04 9.28
C ASP A 106 -3.31 -22.34 9.72
N SER A 107 -2.40 -22.07 8.77
CA SER A 107 -1.17 -21.31 9.03
C SER A 107 -1.38 -19.79 9.06
N PHE A 108 -2.59 -19.32 8.82
CA PHE A 108 -2.94 -17.89 8.78
C PHE A 108 -3.84 -17.48 9.95
N ILE A 109 -3.81 -16.21 10.26
CA ILE A 109 -4.75 -15.54 11.15
C ILE A 109 -5.43 -14.40 10.41
N SER A 110 -6.77 -14.38 10.48
CA SER A 110 -7.55 -13.29 9.93
C SER A 110 -7.49 -12.07 10.85
N LEU A 111 -7.14 -10.92 10.28
CA LEU A 111 -7.24 -9.65 10.96
C LEU A 111 -8.70 -9.20 10.94
N ASN A 112 -9.39 -9.37 12.07
CA ASN A 112 -10.75 -8.89 12.25
C ASN A 112 -10.77 -7.74 13.25
N PHE A 113 -11.55 -6.72 12.96
CA PHE A 113 -11.73 -5.59 13.87
C PHE A 113 -12.39 -6.00 15.21
N ASP A 114 -13.19 -7.06 15.18
CA ASP A 114 -13.91 -7.57 16.35
C ASP A 114 -13.04 -8.41 17.31
N ASN A 115 -11.91 -8.90 16.83
CA ASN A 115 -10.89 -9.47 17.69
C ASN A 115 -10.22 -8.29 18.42
N LYS A 116 -10.78 -7.92 19.58
CA LYS A 116 -10.20 -6.99 20.54
C LYS A 116 -8.85 -7.52 21.01
N GLN A 117 -7.87 -7.44 20.15
CA GLN A 117 -6.50 -7.55 20.58
C GLN A 117 -6.24 -6.32 21.46
N GLU A 118 -5.74 -6.55 22.64
CA GLU A 118 -5.22 -5.49 23.49
C GLU A 118 -4.11 -4.78 22.71
N GLY A 119 -4.46 -3.73 21.97
CA GLY A 119 -3.53 -3.05 21.10
C GLY A 119 -4.24 -2.14 20.09
N PHE A 120 -3.44 -1.37 19.40
CA PHE A 120 -3.87 -0.44 18.41
C PHE A 120 -4.22 -1.15 17.10
N THR A 121 -5.52 -1.17 16.74
CA THR A 121 -6.00 -1.73 15.47
C THR A 121 -6.36 -0.60 14.50
N PRO A 122 -5.68 -0.48 13.34
CA PRO A 122 -5.99 0.53 12.34
C PRO A 122 -7.41 0.42 11.80
N SER A 123 -8.08 1.56 11.57
CA SER A 123 -9.50 1.56 11.14
C SER A 123 -9.70 0.96 9.75
N PHE A 124 -8.70 1.00 8.88
CA PHE A 124 -8.78 0.44 7.53
C PHE A 124 -8.96 -1.09 7.47
N ILE A 125 -8.64 -1.79 8.56
CA ILE A 125 -8.87 -3.25 8.64
C ILE A 125 -10.36 -3.58 8.51
N LYS A 126 -11.26 -2.67 8.89
CA LYS A 126 -12.71 -2.84 8.69
C LYS A 126 -13.12 -2.89 7.21
N GLN A 127 -12.33 -2.29 6.34
CA GLN A 127 -12.60 -2.17 4.91
C GLN A 127 -11.97 -3.31 4.10
N THR A 128 -11.23 -4.21 4.76
CA THR A 128 -10.43 -5.23 4.09
C THR A 128 -10.67 -6.61 4.72
N LYS A 129 -10.42 -7.64 3.92
CA LYS A 129 -10.20 -9.00 4.42
C LYS A 129 -8.70 -9.25 4.33
N CYS A 130 -8.07 -9.54 5.45
CA CYS A 130 -6.63 -9.78 5.49
C CYS A 130 -6.32 -10.99 6.35
N ASP A 131 -5.59 -11.95 5.76
CA ASP A 131 -5.07 -13.13 6.44
C ASP A 131 -3.54 -13.04 6.46
N ILE A 132 -2.95 -12.93 7.65
CA ILE A 132 -1.49 -12.87 7.86
C ILE A 132 -0.98 -14.23 8.33
N ALA A 133 0.18 -14.66 7.82
CA ALA A 133 0.83 -15.86 8.31
C ALA A 133 1.11 -15.76 9.82
N LYS A 134 0.71 -16.78 10.60
CA LYS A 134 0.83 -16.76 12.06
C LYS A 134 2.26 -16.51 12.53
N GLN A 135 3.23 -17.02 11.80
CA GLN A 135 4.65 -16.80 12.07
C GLN A 135 5.09 -15.33 11.94
N HIS A 136 4.31 -14.49 11.26
CA HIS A 136 4.54 -13.06 11.08
C HIS A 136 3.63 -12.16 11.94
N ALA A 137 2.85 -12.76 12.84
CA ALA A 137 1.97 -12.04 13.76
C ALA A 137 2.66 -11.81 15.11
N TRP A 138 3.61 -10.86 15.17
CA TRP A 138 4.41 -10.57 16.36
C TRP A 138 3.58 -10.27 17.61
N TRP A 139 2.42 -9.66 17.46
CA TRP A 139 1.50 -9.33 18.57
C TRP A 139 0.84 -10.56 19.24
N LEU A 140 0.99 -11.74 18.67
CA LEU A 140 0.54 -13.01 19.26
C LEU A 140 1.67 -13.77 19.96
N LYS A 141 2.88 -13.22 19.96
CA LYS A 141 4.08 -13.88 20.45
C LYS A 141 4.59 -13.21 21.72
N ASN A 142 5.27 -14.00 22.55
CA ASN A 142 6.08 -13.45 23.63
C ASN A 142 7.40 -12.91 23.08
N GLU A 143 8.08 -12.06 23.82
CA GLU A 143 9.35 -11.46 23.41
C GLU A 143 10.43 -12.53 23.07
N ASN A 144 10.38 -13.69 23.71
CA ASN A 144 11.31 -14.78 23.46
C ASN A 144 10.97 -15.64 22.23
N ASP A 145 9.78 -15.45 21.64
CA ASP A 145 9.24 -16.24 20.52
C ASP A 145 9.19 -15.42 19.21
N LEU A 146 9.82 -14.24 19.18
CA LEU A 146 9.89 -13.39 17.99
C LEU A 146 10.65 -14.11 16.87
N GLY A 147 10.34 -13.74 15.62
CA GLY A 147 10.98 -14.34 14.46
C GLY A 147 12.42 -13.84 14.25
N ASP A 148 13.19 -14.58 13.45
CA ASP A 148 14.55 -14.20 13.09
C ASP A 148 14.60 -13.21 11.91
N GLU A 149 13.50 -13.08 11.18
CA GLU A 149 13.41 -12.27 9.96
C GLU A 149 12.45 -11.09 10.13
N ALA A 150 12.84 -9.93 9.57
CA ALA A 150 11.98 -8.77 9.40
C ALA A 150 11.09 -8.98 8.15
N ARG A 151 10.06 -9.82 8.29
CA ARG A 151 9.19 -10.23 7.18
C ARG A 151 7.73 -10.28 7.61
N CYS A 152 6.83 -9.90 6.69
CA CYS A 152 5.40 -10.11 6.82
C CYS A 152 4.83 -10.58 5.49
N ALA A 153 3.99 -11.60 5.51
CA ALA A 153 3.34 -12.08 4.31
C ALA A 153 1.92 -12.54 4.60
N GLY A 154 1.03 -12.40 3.62
CA GLY A 154 -0.37 -12.72 3.79
C GLY A 154 -1.20 -12.50 2.53
N PHE A 155 -2.51 -12.63 2.70
CA PHE A 155 -3.51 -12.39 1.66
C PHE A 155 -4.34 -11.17 2.03
N ILE A 156 -4.68 -10.36 1.04
CA ILE A 156 -5.44 -9.13 1.23
C ILE A 156 -6.47 -8.95 0.12
N SER A 157 -7.65 -8.46 0.48
CA SER A 157 -8.69 -8.05 -0.48
C SER A 157 -9.56 -6.91 0.06
N MET A 158 -10.15 -6.13 -0.86
CA MET A 158 -11.11 -5.05 -0.58
C MET A 158 -12.56 -5.50 -0.75
N GLY A 159 -12.92 -6.67 -0.20
CA GLY A 159 -14.27 -7.21 -0.33
C GLY A 159 -14.49 -8.01 -1.61
N GLU A 160 -15.65 -7.80 -2.28
CA GLU A 160 -16.09 -8.62 -3.41
C GLU A 160 -15.94 -7.94 -4.78
N GLU A 161 -15.52 -6.68 -4.82
CA GLU A 161 -15.31 -5.94 -6.06
C GLU A 161 -13.88 -6.13 -6.57
N ILE A 162 -13.72 -6.24 -7.89
CA ILE A 162 -12.39 -6.23 -8.51
C ILE A 162 -11.79 -4.85 -8.29
N PRO A 163 -10.65 -4.75 -7.61
CA PRO A 163 -10.04 -3.49 -7.26
C PRO A 163 -9.50 -2.77 -8.50
N ASP A 164 -9.48 -1.44 -8.45
CA ASP A 164 -8.78 -0.63 -9.45
C ASP A 164 -7.25 -0.66 -9.23
N GLN A 165 -6.48 -0.09 -10.18
CA GLN A 165 -5.02 -0.06 -10.08
C GLN A 165 -4.49 0.68 -8.82
N PHE A 166 -5.25 1.62 -8.26
CA PHE A 166 -4.80 2.46 -7.16
C PHE A 166 -4.77 1.71 -5.83
N VAL A 167 -5.59 0.66 -5.70
CA VAL A 167 -5.60 -0.18 -4.50
C VAL A 167 -4.26 -0.90 -4.29
N LEU A 168 -3.49 -1.15 -5.35
CA LEU A 168 -2.18 -1.80 -5.24
C LEU A 168 -1.21 -0.97 -4.39
N SER A 169 -1.29 0.36 -4.49
CA SER A 169 -0.49 1.26 -3.64
C SER A 169 -0.96 1.26 -2.19
N PHE A 170 -2.26 1.10 -1.95
CA PHE A 170 -2.78 0.87 -0.61
C PHE A 170 -2.28 -0.47 -0.03
N TYR A 171 -2.29 -1.55 -0.81
CA TYR A 171 -1.79 -2.86 -0.38
C TYR A 171 -0.29 -2.86 -0.11
N SER A 172 0.51 -2.10 -0.85
CA SER A 172 1.96 -2.06 -0.67
C SER A 172 2.43 -1.45 0.67
N ASP A 173 1.55 -0.71 1.34
CA ASP A 173 1.80 -0.10 2.67
C ASP A 173 0.88 -0.69 3.76
N PHE A 174 0.22 -1.82 3.47
CA PHE A 174 -0.85 -2.34 4.32
C PHE A 174 -0.35 -3.09 5.56
N PHE A 175 0.70 -3.88 5.41
CA PHE A 175 1.17 -4.72 6.48
C PHE A 175 1.81 -3.92 7.62
N PRO A 176 1.75 -4.43 8.87
CA PRO A 176 2.48 -3.83 9.98
C PRO A 176 3.98 -3.74 9.68
N PRO A 177 4.70 -2.80 10.32
CA PRO A 177 6.14 -2.69 10.12
C PRO A 177 6.85 -4.02 10.35
N VAL A 178 7.48 -4.54 9.31
CA VAL A 178 8.08 -5.91 9.30
C VAL A 178 9.18 -6.08 10.35
N VAL A 179 9.86 -5.01 10.68
CA VAL A 179 10.89 -4.95 11.74
C VAL A 179 10.36 -5.41 13.10
N MET A 180 9.05 -5.24 13.35
CA MET A 180 8.42 -5.68 14.61
C MET A 180 8.33 -7.21 14.74
N ASN A 181 8.37 -7.96 13.62
CA ASN A 181 8.42 -9.42 13.68
C ASN A 181 9.72 -9.95 14.27
N LYS A 182 10.80 -9.17 14.16
CA LYS A 182 12.13 -9.52 14.65
C LYS A 182 12.46 -8.91 16.01
N TYR A 183 12.05 -7.67 16.22
CA TYR A 183 12.47 -6.89 17.40
C TYR A 183 11.33 -6.56 18.37
N GLY A 184 10.10 -7.03 18.08
CA GLY A 184 8.92 -6.68 18.88
C GLY A 184 8.43 -5.25 18.64
N PRO A 185 7.57 -4.72 19.52
CA PRO A 185 6.98 -3.40 19.38
C PRO A 185 8.02 -2.29 19.59
N LEU A 186 8.37 -1.59 18.52
CA LEU A 186 9.35 -0.50 18.52
C LEU A 186 8.72 0.91 18.61
N GLY A 187 7.39 0.98 18.77
CA GLY A 187 6.65 2.24 18.74
C GLY A 187 6.24 2.64 17.32
N TRP A 188 6.24 3.94 17.03
CA TRP A 188 5.81 4.45 15.74
C TRP A 188 6.89 4.30 14.67
N VAL A 189 6.59 3.55 13.60
CA VAL A 189 7.49 3.34 12.45
C VAL A 189 6.80 3.90 11.20
N PRO A 190 7.01 5.19 10.85
CA PRO A 190 6.37 5.82 9.72
C PRO A 190 7.04 5.44 8.39
N THR A 191 6.24 5.28 7.34
CA THR A 191 6.73 5.23 5.97
C THR A 191 7.19 6.63 5.55
N LEU A 192 8.43 6.78 5.14
CA LEU A 192 9.01 8.05 4.65
C LEU A 192 8.90 8.19 3.14
N SER A 193 9.00 7.07 2.43
CA SER A 193 8.82 7.04 0.98
C SER A 193 8.17 5.72 0.55
N LEU A 194 7.40 5.78 -0.54
CA LEU A 194 6.78 4.61 -1.15
C LEU A 194 6.94 4.69 -2.66
N THR A 195 7.66 3.72 -3.22
CA THR A 195 7.79 3.57 -4.68
C THR A 195 6.95 2.39 -5.14
N THR A 196 6.07 2.64 -6.10
CA THR A 196 5.24 1.60 -6.72
C THR A 196 5.52 1.48 -8.21
N ASN A 197 5.57 0.24 -8.69
CA ASN A 197 5.65 -0.08 -10.11
C ASN A 197 4.47 -1.00 -10.46
N ILE A 198 3.53 -0.49 -11.24
CA ILE A 198 2.32 -1.21 -11.64
C ILE A 198 2.51 -1.66 -13.08
N ARG A 199 2.37 -2.97 -13.34
CA ARG A 199 2.60 -3.57 -14.65
C ARG A 199 1.31 -3.91 -15.39
N GLN A 200 0.21 -4.02 -14.67
CA GLN A 200 -1.12 -4.27 -15.25
C GLN A 200 -2.22 -3.86 -14.28
N VAL A 201 -3.43 -3.70 -14.80
CA VAL A 201 -4.62 -3.50 -13.97
C VAL A 201 -4.94 -4.79 -13.22
N PRO A 202 -5.31 -4.72 -11.94
CA PRO A 202 -5.74 -5.90 -11.18
C PRO A 202 -6.91 -6.62 -11.84
N THR A 203 -6.84 -7.96 -11.86
CA THR A 203 -7.90 -8.81 -12.42
C THR A 203 -8.46 -9.81 -11.41
N CYS A 204 -7.87 -9.87 -10.21
CA CYS A 204 -8.24 -10.80 -9.15
C CYS A 204 -8.80 -10.05 -7.95
N LEU A 205 -9.67 -10.74 -7.17
CA LEU A 205 -10.20 -10.23 -5.91
C LEU A 205 -9.21 -10.36 -4.75
N LEU A 206 -8.30 -11.33 -4.82
CA LEU A 206 -7.35 -11.65 -3.76
C LEU A 206 -5.92 -11.44 -4.24
N TYR A 207 -5.16 -10.70 -3.45
CA TYR A 207 -3.74 -10.44 -3.68
C TYR A 207 -2.90 -10.97 -2.53
N THR A 208 -1.70 -11.39 -2.85
CA THR A 208 -0.67 -11.69 -1.85
C THR A 208 0.33 -10.55 -1.80
N SER A 209 0.81 -10.29 -0.61
CA SER A 209 1.92 -9.38 -0.40
C SER A 209 2.95 -10.08 0.48
N ASP A 210 4.20 -9.86 0.15
CA ASP A 210 5.36 -10.29 0.92
C ASP A 210 6.26 -9.06 1.07
N ALA A 211 6.34 -8.53 2.28
CA ALA A 211 7.17 -7.39 2.60
C ALA A 211 8.39 -7.88 3.38
N ALA A 212 9.56 -7.57 2.88
CA ALA A 212 10.85 -7.78 3.52
C ALA A 212 11.71 -6.53 3.31
N ASP A 213 12.44 -6.11 4.33
CA ASP A 213 13.44 -5.05 4.27
C ASP A 213 14.83 -5.65 4.06
#